data_5bfbc79861d18558fb2845ee0188f593
#
_entry.id   5bfbc79861d18558fb2845ee0188f593
#
_cell.length_a   1.000
_cell.length_b   1.000
_cell.length_c   1.000
_cell.angle_alpha   90.00
_cell.angle_beta   90.00
_cell.angle_gamma   90.00
#
_symmetry.space_group_name_H-M   'P 1'
#
loop_
_entity.id
_entity.type
_entity.pdbx_description
1 polymer ?
#
loop_
_entity_poly.entity_id
_entity_poly.type
_entity_poly.pdbx_seq_one_letter_code
_entity_poly.pdbx_strand_id
1 'polypeptide(L)'
;MGRTAGHGIAFSERALVGLTAIHRYRYLSVAQFSEAAGLKPSFVRELLRDLERRSVLGSIGNVGLPGGSKAPKLYYLTESGHRLVSEALGPVGATLRPWRKPHKGTRWSPIMGHRMATVDLLLALQNALAARPDYRLIRDFLEYRRDAGGGRRAQPETSDYVADSDVPENRIVPDAAFILESAASGQRGLFFLEVDMATERIATGIDGAYSVLEKFRQYERYLTGGRFAETYRPWGDFRFFTVLFVTRTEGRLRSVVQSKQTPENRLMSYFCLAVFDKVSRDFLGKHWVSRGDREGAPASIVKR
;
A
#
# COMPACT_ATOMS: atom_id res chain seq x y z
N MET A 1 41.44 24.11 14.31
CA MET A 1 40.45 23.37 15.12
C MET A 1 39.11 24.12 15.08
N GLY A 2 38.30 23.90 14.09
CA GLY A 2 36.97 24.50 13.94
C GLY A 2 35.91 23.49 14.37
N ARG A 3 35.27 23.71 15.52
CA ARG A 3 34.08 22.99 15.98
C ARG A 3 32.91 23.41 15.11
N THR A 4 32.53 22.60 14.13
CA THR A 4 31.23 22.66 13.52
C THR A 4 30.22 22.16 14.56
N ALA A 5 29.58 23.09 15.26
CA ALA A 5 28.41 22.80 16.07
C ALA A 5 27.29 22.39 15.14
N GLY A 6 27.11 21.08 14.96
CA GLY A 6 25.94 20.53 14.32
C GLY A 6 24.74 20.83 15.19
N HIS A 7 23.90 21.78 14.79
CA HIS A 7 22.59 21.98 15.37
C HIS A 7 21.74 20.76 14.99
N GLY A 8 21.85 19.70 15.80
CA GLY A 8 21.01 18.51 15.66
C GLY A 8 19.55 18.90 15.81
N ILE A 9 18.76 18.68 14.77
CA ILE A 9 17.30 18.83 14.89
C ILE A 9 16.79 17.71 15.78
N ALA A 10 16.29 18.06 16.97
CA ALA A 10 15.64 17.09 17.83
C ALA A 10 14.21 16.83 17.34
N PHE A 11 13.89 15.57 17.12
CA PHE A 11 12.53 15.14 16.77
C PHE A 11 11.86 14.54 18.00
N SER A 12 10.57 14.83 18.20
CA SER A 12 9.77 14.05 19.14
C SER A 12 9.56 12.64 18.60
N GLU A 13 9.31 11.68 19.47
CA GLU A 13 9.04 10.29 19.11
C GLU A 13 7.93 10.17 18.04
N ARG A 14 6.80 10.88 18.26
CA ARG A 14 5.69 10.90 17.30
C ARG A 14 6.08 11.52 15.95
N ALA A 15 6.91 12.56 15.95
CA ALA A 15 7.41 13.14 14.71
C ALA A 15 8.29 12.13 13.96
N LEU A 16 9.14 11.38 14.66
CA LEU A 16 9.95 10.31 14.07
C LEU A 16 9.08 9.20 13.47
N VAL A 17 7.99 8.80 14.13
CA VAL A 17 7.02 7.83 13.56
C VAL A 17 6.47 8.35 12.22
N GLY A 18 6.02 9.60 12.16
CA GLY A 18 5.51 10.20 10.92
C GLY A 18 6.58 10.33 9.83
N LEU A 19 7.82 10.72 10.19
CA LEU A 19 8.94 10.82 9.25
C LEU A 19 9.37 9.43 8.73
N THR A 20 9.35 8.41 9.57
CA THR A 20 9.58 7.02 9.17
C THR A 20 8.47 6.54 8.23
N ALA A 21 7.22 6.95 8.46
CA ALA A 21 6.13 6.67 7.54
C ALA A 21 6.33 7.39 6.19
N ILE A 22 6.80 8.66 6.15
CA ILE A 22 7.21 9.30 4.88
C ILE A 22 8.29 8.48 4.18
N HIS A 23 9.30 8.00 4.92
CA HIS A 23 10.33 7.14 4.34
C HIS A 23 9.73 5.86 3.74
N ARG A 24 8.84 5.20 4.50
CA ARG A 24 8.18 3.94 4.09
C ARG A 24 7.31 4.12 2.86
N TYR A 25 6.46 5.14 2.83
CA TYR A 25 5.48 5.40 1.78
C TYR A 25 5.96 6.38 0.71
N ARG A 26 7.13 6.97 0.91
CA ARG A 26 7.79 7.93 0.06
C ARG A 26 7.13 9.32 0.01
N TYR A 27 5.82 9.40 0.07
CA TYR A 27 5.04 10.63 0.08
C TYR A 27 3.89 10.49 1.07
N LEU A 28 3.65 11.53 1.87
CA LEU A 28 2.46 11.62 2.70
C LEU A 28 1.83 13.00 2.58
N SER A 29 0.51 13.05 2.63
CA SER A 29 -0.24 14.28 2.89
C SER A 29 -0.21 14.62 4.38
N VAL A 30 -0.70 15.83 4.73
CA VAL A 30 -0.91 16.22 6.14
C VAL A 30 -1.81 15.22 6.86
N ALA A 31 -2.90 14.77 6.22
CA ALA A 31 -3.83 13.82 6.82
C ALA A 31 -3.16 12.48 7.11
N GLN A 32 -2.45 11.92 6.12
CA GLN A 32 -1.72 10.65 6.27
C GLN A 32 -0.60 10.72 7.32
N PHE A 33 0.14 11.83 7.36
CA PHE A 33 1.14 12.01 8.42
C PHE A 33 0.49 12.10 9.80
N SER A 34 -0.62 12.84 9.90
CA SER A 34 -1.41 12.97 11.13
C SER A 34 -1.88 11.60 11.64
N GLU A 35 -2.39 10.78 10.76
CA GLU A 35 -2.83 9.42 11.04
C GLU A 35 -1.66 8.53 11.47
N ALA A 36 -0.58 8.50 10.70
CA ALA A 36 0.61 7.69 11.00
C ALA A 36 1.26 8.05 12.35
N ALA A 37 1.31 9.35 12.69
CA ALA A 37 1.98 9.84 13.89
C ALA A 37 1.05 9.95 15.12
N GLY A 38 -0.26 9.78 14.94
CA GLY A 38 -1.24 10.02 16.01
C GLY A 38 -1.25 11.47 16.49
N LEU A 39 -1.05 12.45 15.59
CA LEU A 39 -0.96 13.87 15.87
C LEU A 39 -2.13 14.64 15.27
N LYS A 40 -2.54 15.76 15.88
CA LYS A 40 -3.60 16.61 15.33
C LYS A 40 -3.17 17.27 14.02
N PRO A 41 -4.05 17.34 12.98
CA PRO A 41 -3.70 17.91 11.67
C PRO A 41 -3.20 19.37 11.72
N SER A 42 -3.68 20.20 12.66
CA SER A 42 -3.19 21.57 12.84
C SER A 42 -1.71 21.59 13.20
N PHE A 43 -1.33 20.83 14.21
CA PHE A 43 0.06 20.68 14.64
C PHE A 43 0.95 20.11 13.51
N VAL A 44 0.47 19.09 12.80
CA VAL A 44 1.20 18.49 11.68
C VAL A 44 1.46 19.51 10.56
N ARG A 45 0.51 20.40 10.24
CA ARG A 45 0.74 21.45 9.22
C ARG A 45 1.90 22.37 9.60
N GLU A 46 1.98 22.76 10.87
CA GLU A 46 3.07 23.61 11.37
C GLU A 46 4.39 22.86 11.36
N LEU A 47 4.41 21.63 11.87
CA LEU A 47 5.58 20.77 11.89
C LEU A 47 6.14 20.55 10.48
N LEU A 48 5.31 20.13 9.52
CA LEU A 48 5.75 19.86 8.16
C LEU A 48 6.25 21.12 7.45
N ARG A 49 5.63 22.29 7.72
CA ARG A 49 6.10 23.58 7.21
C ARG A 49 7.46 23.97 7.79
N ASP A 50 7.67 23.74 9.07
CA ASP A 50 8.96 23.99 9.71
C ASP A 50 10.06 23.07 9.17
N LEU A 51 9.78 21.78 9.05
CA LEU A 51 10.72 20.80 8.47
C LEU A 51 11.03 21.08 6.99
N GLU A 52 10.06 21.59 6.22
CA GLU A 52 10.27 22.03 4.84
C GLU A 52 11.20 23.25 4.79
N ARG A 53 11.00 24.27 5.65
CA ARG A 53 11.89 25.43 5.75
C ARG A 53 13.33 25.04 6.11
N ARG A 54 13.49 24.03 6.92
CA ARG A 54 14.82 23.48 7.31
C ARG A 54 15.40 22.49 6.30
N SER A 55 14.76 22.34 5.13
CA SER A 55 15.20 21.40 4.08
C SER A 55 15.26 19.93 4.52
N VAL A 56 14.59 19.55 5.60
CA VAL A 56 14.40 18.15 6.00
C VAL A 56 13.39 17.49 5.07
N LEU A 57 12.34 18.21 4.71
CA LEU A 57 11.32 17.78 3.77
C LEU A 57 11.35 18.62 2.50
N GLY A 58 10.99 17.98 1.39
CA GLY A 58 10.52 18.66 0.21
C GLY A 58 9.03 18.37 0.00
N SER A 59 8.40 19.08 -0.92
CA SER A 59 6.99 18.89 -1.21
C SER A 59 6.67 18.89 -2.70
N ILE A 60 5.54 18.24 -3.01
CA ILE A 60 4.84 18.31 -4.28
C ILE A 60 3.52 19.01 -3.98
N GLY A 61 3.26 20.12 -4.56
CA GLY A 61 2.13 20.91 -4.12
C GLY A 61 1.16 21.32 -5.20
N ASN A 62 -0.04 21.53 -4.75
CA ASN A 62 -1.09 22.44 -5.25
C ASN A 62 -1.32 22.47 -6.76
N VAL A 63 -1.39 21.32 -7.41
CA VAL A 63 -1.88 21.24 -8.78
C VAL A 63 -3.40 21.20 -8.73
N GLY A 64 -4.06 22.07 -9.48
CA GLY A 64 -5.51 22.01 -9.68
C GLY A 64 -5.88 20.66 -10.31
N LEU A 65 -6.90 20.02 -9.77
CA LEU A 65 -7.50 18.83 -10.36
C LEU A 65 -8.65 19.25 -11.29
N PRO A 66 -8.97 18.44 -12.31
CA PRO A 66 -10.20 18.63 -13.06
C PRO A 66 -11.41 18.76 -12.11
N GLY A 67 -12.28 19.75 -12.36
CA GLY A 67 -13.42 20.02 -11.48
C GLY A 67 -13.16 21.05 -10.35
N GLY A 68 -12.03 21.78 -10.37
CA GLY A 68 -11.76 22.90 -9.46
C GLY A 68 -11.26 22.52 -8.06
N SER A 69 -11.16 21.24 -7.75
CA SER A 69 -10.55 20.79 -6.50
C SER A 69 -9.02 20.91 -6.55
N LYS A 70 -8.39 21.08 -5.39
CA LYS A 70 -6.92 21.09 -5.28
C LYS A 70 -6.43 19.74 -4.80
N ALA A 71 -5.41 19.22 -5.47
CA ALA A 71 -4.68 18.06 -4.97
C ALA A 71 -4.04 18.37 -3.60
N PRO A 72 -4.02 17.42 -2.67
CA PRO A 72 -3.33 17.63 -1.40
C PRO A 72 -1.84 17.84 -1.64
N LYS A 73 -1.23 18.73 -0.85
CA LYS A 73 0.22 18.87 -0.80
C LYS A 73 0.82 17.59 -0.21
N LEU A 74 1.80 17.02 -0.91
CA LEU A 74 2.51 15.82 -0.47
C LEU A 74 3.92 16.17 -0.06
N TYR A 75 4.38 15.58 1.03
CA TYR A 75 5.71 15.77 1.59
C TYR A 75 6.56 14.52 1.41
N TYR A 76 7.84 14.70 1.17
CA TYR A 76 8.83 13.63 1.04
C TYR A 76 10.11 14.01 1.76
N LEU A 77 10.90 13.02 2.20
CA LEU A 77 12.22 13.26 2.78
C LEU A 77 13.21 13.73 1.71
N THR A 78 13.94 14.80 1.99
CA THR A 78 15.15 15.13 1.25
C THR A 78 16.28 14.17 1.62
N GLU A 79 17.40 14.20 0.93
CA GLU A 79 18.57 13.40 1.28
C GLU A 79 19.11 13.76 2.67
N SER A 80 19.19 15.05 2.97
CA SER A 80 19.57 15.52 4.30
C SER A 80 18.56 15.11 5.37
N GLY A 81 17.26 15.19 5.06
CA GLY A 81 16.20 14.73 5.95
C GLY A 81 16.26 13.23 6.23
N HIS A 82 16.50 12.43 5.21
CA HIS A 82 16.69 10.98 5.38
C HIS A 82 17.86 10.68 6.34
N ARG A 83 19.00 11.34 6.15
CA ARG A 83 20.18 11.18 7.02
C ARG A 83 19.83 11.54 8.47
N LEU A 84 19.20 12.70 8.70
CA LEU A 84 18.82 13.14 10.05
C LEU A 84 17.84 12.17 10.74
N VAL A 85 16.87 11.64 10.00
CA VAL A 85 15.94 10.64 10.53
C VAL A 85 16.66 9.33 10.84
N SER A 86 17.58 8.89 9.98
CA SER A 86 18.39 7.68 10.22
C SER A 86 19.25 7.84 11.47
N GLU A 87 19.90 8.98 11.63
CA GLU A 87 20.71 9.29 12.82
C GLU A 87 19.87 9.32 14.10
N ALA A 88 18.67 9.95 14.06
CA ALA A 88 17.77 10.04 15.19
C ALA A 88 17.18 8.68 15.62
N LEU A 89 17.04 7.74 14.69
CA LEU A 89 16.58 6.37 14.95
C LEU A 89 17.71 5.45 15.45
N GLY A 90 18.98 5.89 15.41
CA GLY A 90 20.12 5.11 15.85
C GLY A 90 20.24 3.77 15.11
N PRO A 91 20.43 2.62 15.81
CA PRO A 91 20.58 1.32 15.17
C PRO A 91 19.41 0.93 14.26
N VAL A 92 18.18 1.33 14.59
CA VAL A 92 17.00 1.11 13.74
C VAL A 92 17.11 1.92 12.45
N GLY A 93 17.69 3.11 12.49
CA GLY A 93 17.93 3.95 11.31
C GLY A 93 18.84 3.30 10.28
N ALA A 94 19.79 2.48 10.71
CA ALA A 94 20.67 1.73 9.82
C ALA A 94 19.92 0.68 8.98
N THR A 95 18.72 0.26 9.40
CA THR A 95 17.86 -0.67 8.67
C THR A 95 16.95 0.02 7.65
N LEU A 96 16.93 1.37 7.63
CA LEU A 96 16.16 2.10 6.64
C LEU A 96 16.73 1.84 5.23
N ARG A 97 15.83 1.78 4.27
CA ARG A 97 16.23 1.65 2.87
C ARG A 97 17.05 2.88 2.43
N PRO A 98 17.98 2.73 1.47
CA PRO A 98 18.72 3.86 0.92
C PRO A 98 17.77 4.93 0.38
N TRP A 99 18.11 6.19 0.64
CA TRP A 99 17.37 7.30 0.08
C TRP A 99 17.38 7.26 -1.46
N ARG A 100 16.25 7.56 -2.03
CA ARG A 100 16.12 7.70 -3.48
C ARG A 100 15.52 9.07 -3.79
N LYS A 101 16.18 9.80 -4.67
CA LYS A 101 15.71 11.10 -5.13
C LYS A 101 14.28 10.98 -5.67
N PRO A 102 13.35 11.87 -5.24
CA PRO A 102 12.07 12.00 -5.89
C PRO A 102 12.25 12.29 -7.38
N HIS A 103 11.38 11.73 -8.21
CA HIS A 103 11.51 11.93 -9.65
C HIS A 103 11.42 13.42 -10.00
N LYS A 104 12.36 13.95 -10.79
CA LYS A 104 12.29 15.34 -11.30
C LYS A 104 10.96 15.51 -12.05
N GLY A 105 10.22 16.54 -11.71
CA GLY A 105 8.94 16.83 -12.34
C GLY A 105 7.77 15.97 -11.84
N THR A 106 7.89 15.31 -10.67
CA THR A 106 6.76 14.65 -10.04
C THR A 106 5.64 15.66 -9.85
N ARG A 107 4.59 15.49 -10.64
CA ARG A 107 3.36 16.27 -10.57
C ARG A 107 2.24 15.37 -10.09
N TRP A 108 1.19 15.96 -9.54
CA TRP A 108 -0.01 15.19 -9.25
C TRP A 108 -0.56 14.56 -10.54
N SER A 109 -0.89 13.29 -10.45
CA SER A 109 -1.47 12.51 -11.55
C SER A 109 -2.49 11.53 -10.97
N PRO A 110 -3.35 10.91 -11.79
CA PRO A 110 -4.22 9.83 -11.35
C PRO A 110 -3.46 8.70 -10.64
N ILE A 111 -2.25 8.35 -11.12
CA ILE A 111 -1.36 7.37 -10.48
C ILE A 111 -0.99 7.80 -9.05
N MET A 112 -0.75 9.09 -8.83
CA MET A 112 -0.46 9.60 -7.49
C MET A 112 -1.70 9.52 -6.59
N GLY A 113 -2.89 9.82 -7.12
CA GLY A 113 -4.16 9.63 -6.40
C GLY A 113 -4.40 8.18 -5.98
N HIS A 114 -4.15 7.26 -6.90
CA HIS A 114 -4.22 5.81 -6.65
C HIS A 114 -3.24 5.38 -5.53
N ARG A 115 -1.98 5.81 -5.64
CA ARG A 115 -0.97 5.53 -4.59
C ARG A 115 -1.38 6.07 -3.23
N MET A 116 -1.94 7.28 -3.16
CA MET A 116 -2.39 7.85 -1.89
C MET A 116 -3.53 7.04 -1.29
N ALA A 117 -4.48 6.55 -2.10
CA ALA A 117 -5.52 5.66 -1.64
C ALA A 117 -4.96 4.33 -1.10
N THR A 118 -3.95 3.75 -1.77
CA THR A 118 -3.26 2.56 -1.25
C THR A 118 -2.60 2.85 0.11
N VAL A 119 -1.96 4.01 0.26
CA VAL A 119 -1.34 4.42 1.53
C VAL A 119 -2.39 4.59 2.64
N ASP A 120 -3.55 5.20 2.34
CA ASP A 120 -4.64 5.33 3.32
C ASP A 120 -5.09 3.97 3.86
N LEU A 121 -5.23 2.97 2.99
CA LEU A 121 -5.59 1.61 3.40
C LEU A 121 -4.51 0.92 4.23
N LEU A 122 -3.24 1.13 3.90
CA LEU A 122 -2.14 0.55 4.68
C LEU A 122 -1.97 1.22 6.04
N LEU A 123 -2.26 2.51 6.17
CA LEU A 123 -2.32 3.20 7.46
C LEU A 123 -3.51 2.69 8.29
N ALA A 124 -4.68 2.52 7.66
CA ALA A 124 -5.85 1.92 8.31
C ALA A 124 -5.56 0.49 8.81
N LEU A 125 -4.83 -0.32 8.03
CA LEU A 125 -4.36 -1.64 8.47
C LEU A 125 -3.44 -1.53 9.69
N GLN A 126 -2.47 -0.63 9.68
CA GLN A 126 -1.56 -0.45 10.82
C GLN A 126 -2.30 -0.01 12.08
N ASN A 127 -3.23 0.94 11.96
CA ASN A 127 -4.06 1.39 13.09
C ASN A 127 -4.95 0.27 13.63
N ALA A 128 -5.56 -0.52 12.73
CA ALA A 128 -6.37 -1.67 13.13
C ALA A 128 -5.53 -2.73 13.85
N LEU A 129 -4.29 -2.98 13.42
CA LEU A 129 -3.37 -3.92 14.08
C LEU A 129 -2.88 -3.39 15.43
N ALA A 130 -2.71 -2.08 15.60
CA ALA A 130 -2.37 -1.49 16.89
C ALA A 130 -3.48 -1.73 17.95
N ALA A 131 -4.74 -1.83 17.50
CA ALA A 131 -5.88 -2.21 18.36
C ALA A 131 -6.12 -3.73 18.47
N ARG A 132 -5.37 -4.54 17.75
CA ARG A 132 -5.51 -6.00 17.66
C ARG A 132 -4.16 -6.71 17.89
N PRO A 133 -3.71 -6.82 19.15
CA PRO A 133 -2.41 -7.44 19.49
C PRO A 133 -2.35 -8.94 19.17
N ASP A 134 -3.48 -9.56 18.89
CA ASP A 134 -3.63 -10.92 18.40
C ASP A 134 -3.13 -11.13 16.96
N TYR A 135 -2.84 -10.04 16.24
CA TYR A 135 -2.24 -10.07 14.91
C TYR A 135 -1.07 -9.11 14.79
N ARG A 136 -0.07 -9.48 14.02
CA ARG A 136 1.08 -8.62 13.72
C ARG A 136 1.41 -8.61 12.23
N LEU A 137 1.84 -7.44 11.75
CA LEU A 137 2.36 -7.28 10.40
C LEU A 137 3.81 -7.76 10.35
N ILE A 138 4.07 -8.83 9.63
CA ILE A 138 5.42 -9.39 9.45
C ILE A 138 6.18 -8.60 8.38
N ARG A 139 5.52 -8.34 7.24
CA ARG A 139 6.12 -7.64 6.10
C ARG A 139 5.04 -6.99 5.25
N ASP A 140 5.41 -5.88 4.61
CA ASP A 140 4.65 -5.28 3.52
C ASP A 140 5.54 -5.06 2.30
N PHE A 141 4.92 -5.10 1.13
CA PHE A 141 5.51 -4.89 -0.18
C PHE A 141 4.67 -3.85 -0.91
N LEU A 142 5.31 -2.93 -1.62
CA LEU A 142 4.62 -1.83 -2.28
C LEU A 142 5.00 -1.74 -3.75
N GLU A 143 4.01 -1.53 -4.61
CA GLU A 143 4.20 -1.39 -6.06
C GLU A 143 5.26 -0.34 -6.42
N TYR A 144 5.28 0.78 -5.74
CA TYR A 144 6.21 1.87 -6.01
C TYR A 144 7.58 1.75 -5.33
N ARG A 145 7.80 0.74 -4.51
CA ARG A 145 9.12 0.38 -4.03
C ARG A 145 9.79 -0.56 -5.03
N ARG A 146 11.10 -0.44 -5.16
CA ARG A 146 11.91 -1.31 -6.02
C ARG A 146 12.72 -2.26 -5.17
N ASP A 147 12.95 -3.45 -5.69
CA ASP A 147 13.84 -4.44 -5.07
C ASP A 147 15.26 -3.88 -4.84
N ALA A 148 16.00 -4.48 -3.92
CA ALA A 148 17.33 -4.01 -3.52
C ALA A 148 18.41 -4.19 -4.60
N GLY A 149 18.20 -5.08 -5.57
CA GLY A 149 19.11 -5.37 -6.68
C GLY A 149 19.22 -4.27 -7.75
N GLY A 150 18.66 -3.19 -7.51
CA GLY A 150 18.29 -2.00 -8.23
C GLY A 150 19.24 -1.34 -9.20
N GLY A 151 19.52 -1.92 -10.32
CA GLY A 151 19.95 -1.19 -11.51
C GLY A 151 18.77 -0.55 -12.28
N ARG A 152 18.97 -0.13 -13.52
CA ARG A 152 17.93 0.41 -14.39
C ARG A 152 16.72 -0.53 -14.59
N ARG A 153 16.82 -1.81 -14.24
CA ARG A 153 15.80 -2.86 -14.38
C ARG A 153 15.11 -3.22 -13.05
N ALA A 154 15.31 -2.45 -11.97
CA ALA A 154 14.67 -2.74 -10.68
C ALA A 154 13.15 -2.82 -10.82
N GLN A 155 12.59 -3.96 -10.45
CA GLN A 155 11.16 -4.23 -10.50
C GLN A 155 10.42 -3.67 -9.28
N PRO A 156 9.10 -3.40 -9.35
CA PRO A 156 8.28 -3.21 -8.17
C PRO A 156 8.44 -4.38 -7.19
N GLU A 157 8.43 -4.12 -5.88
CA GLU A 157 8.52 -5.18 -4.88
C GLU A 157 7.39 -6.19 -4.95
N THR A 158 6.23 -5.75 -5.45
CA THR A 158 5.05 -6.60 -5.62
C THR A 158 5.02 -7.31 -6.96
N SER A 159 5.99 -7.02 -7.86
CA SER A 159 6.00 -7.62 -9.21
C SER A 159 6.41 -9.08 -9.16
N ASP A 160 5.63 -9.92 -9.81
CA ASP A 160 5.93 -11.32 -10.06
C ASP A 160 5.35 -11.76 -11.42
N TYR A 161 5.51 -13.02 -11.75
CA TYR A 161 4.99 -13.62 -12.96
C TYR A 161 4.04 -14.78 -12.63
N VAL A 162 2.93 -14.89 -13.35
CA VAL A 162 1.91 -15.93 -13.10
C VAL A 162 2.34 -17.32 -13.59
N ALA A 163 3.40 -17.40 -14.41
CA ALA A 163 3.96 -18.64 -14.93
C ALA A 163 5.50 -18.52 -15.03
N ASP A 164 6.18 -19.61 -15.33
CA ASP A 164 7.64 -19.67 -15.50
C ASP A 164 8.16 -18.95 -16.76
N SER A 165 7.39 -18.02 -17.26
CA SER A 165 7.68 -17.24 -18.45
C SER A 165 7.69 -15.74 -18.08
N ASP A 166 8.83 -15.10 -18.30
CA ASP A 166 9.05 -13.67 -18.03
C ASP A 166 8.43 -12.75 -19.10
N VAL A 167 7.42 -13.23 -19.84
CA VAL A 167 6.70 -12.39 -20.81
C VAL A 167 5.83 -11.36 -20.09
N PRO A 168 5.74 -10.12 -20.60
CA PRO A 168 5.02 -9.02 -19.94
C PRO A 168 3.55 -9.34 -19.62
N GLU A 169 2.89 -10.16 -20.47
CA GLU A 169 1.48 -10.55 -20.33
C GLU A 169 1.23 -11.43 -19.09
N ASN A 170 2.27 -12.13 -18.63
CA ASN A 170 2.22 -12.97 -17.43
C ASN A 170 2.62 -12.22 -16.17
N ARG A 171 2.95 -10.94 -16.27
CA ARG A 171 3.37 -10.14 -15.14
C ARG A 171 2.16 -9.71 -14.31
N ILE A 172 2.25 -9.95 -13.00
CA ILE A 172 1.31 -9.43 -12.00
C ILE A 172 2.01 -8.38 -11.14
N VAL A 173 1.32 -7.27 -10.87
CA VAL A 173 1.86 -6.18 -10.04
C VAL A 173 0.75 -5.68 -9.12
N PRO A 174 0.55 -6.31 -7.96
CA PRO A 174 -0.36 -5.81 -6.94
C PRO A 174 0.01 -4.41 -6.46
N ASP A 175 -0.97 -3.59 -6.07
CA ASP A 175 -0.73 -2.27 -5.49
C ASP A 175 0.05 -2.34 -4.19
N ALA A 176 -0.26 -3.36 -3.37
CA ALA A 176 0.52 -3.77 -2.21
C ALA A 176 0.35 -5.27 -1.95
N ALA A 177 1.30 -5.83 -1.21
CA ALA A 177 1.14 -7.13 -0.58
C ALA A 177 1.59 -7.04 0.87
N PHE A 178 1.02 -7.88 1.74
CA PHE A 178 1.43 -7.92 3.13
C PHE A 178 1.20 -9.29 3.75
N ILE A 179 1.92 -9.55 4.83
CA ILE A 179 1.86 -10.80 5.57
C ILE A 179 1.45 -10.49 7.00
N LEU A 180 0.35 -11.09 7.44
CA LEU A 180 -0.11 -11.05 8.82
C LEU A 180 0.19 -12.39 9.50
N GLU A 181 0.54 -12.31 10.77
CA GLU A 181 0.74 -13.49 11.62
C GLU A 181 -0.22 -13.42 12.81
N SER A 182 -0.91 -14.51 13.08
CA SER A 182 -1.69 -14.68 14.30
C SER A 182 -0.73 -14.95 15.48
N ALA A 183 -0.80 -14.11 16.51
CA ALA A 183 0.02 -14.28 17.71
C ALA A 183 -0.32 -15.60 18.47
N ALA A 184 -1.57 -16.04 18.39
CA ALA A 184 -2.03 -17.24 19.08
C ALA A 184 -1.53 -18.54 18.43
N SER A 185 -1.48 -18.61 17.10
CA SER A 185 -1.14 -19.83 16.36
C SER A 185 0.20 -19.79 15.64
N GLY A 186 0.81 -18.60 15.49
CA GLY A 186 1.97 -18.38 14.63
C GLY A 186 1.68 -18.55 13.14
N GLN A 187 0.43 -18.81 12.77
CA GLN A 187 0.04 -18.97 11.36
C GLN A 187 0.16 -17.64 10.62
N ARG A 188 0.67 -17.71 9.40
CA ARG A 188 0.84 -16.55 8.52
C ARG A 188 -0.12 -16.60 7.35
N GLY A 189 -0.73 -15.47 7.04
CA GLY A 189 -1.54 -15.25 5.84
C GLY A 189 -0.86 -14.26 4.91
N LEU A 190 -0.86 -14.56 3.60
CA LEU A 190 -0.40 -13.68 2.54
C LEU A 190 -1.61 -12.99 1.90
N PHE A 191 -1.55 -11.67 1.80
CA PHE A 191 -2.62 -10.83 1.25
C PHE A 191 -2.08 -9.96 0.13
N PHE A 192 -2.80 -9.88 -0.98
CA PHE A 192 -2.59 -8.91 -2.04
C PHE A 192 -3.68 -7.85 -2.01
N LEU A 193 -3.31 -6.59 -2.07
CA LEU A 193 -4.23 -5.46 -2.06
C LEU A 193 -4.29 -4.86 -3.46
N GLU A 194 -5.52 -4.68 -3.95
CA GLU A 194 -5.86 -4.01 -5.19
C GLU A 194 -6.85 -2.88 -4.91
N VAL A 195 -6.57 -1.69 -5.40
CA VAL A 195 -7.37 -0.48 -5.19
C VAL A 195 -7.99 -0.04 -6.52
N ASP A 196 -9.26 -0.29 -6.71
CA ASP A 196 -9.99 0.14 -7.91
C ASP A 196 -10.55 1.55 -7.73
N MET A 197 -9.91 2.51 -8.37
CA MET A 197 -10.36 3.92 -8.39
C MET A 197 -11.52 4.17 -9.36
N ALA A 198 -12.17 3.10 -9.85
CA ALA A 198 -13.24 3.13 -10.85
C ALA A 198 -12.81 3.70 -12.22
N THR A 199 -11.51 3.68 -12.52
CA THR A 199 -10.95 4.10 -13.81
C THR A 199 -10.90 2.95 -14.83
N GLU A 200 -10.93 1.71 -14.35
CA GLU A 200 -10.87 0.51 -15.17
C GLU A 200 -12.28 0.01 -15.54
N ARG A 201 -12.42 -0.58 -16.74
CA ARG A 201 -13.65 -1.29 -17.13
C ARG A 201 -13.77 -2.58 -16.33
N ILE A 202 -15.00 -3.00 -15.96
CA ILE A 202 -15.22 -4.26 -15.26
C ILE A 202 -14.91 -5.43 -16.18
N ALA A 203 -15.43 -5.39 -17.41
CA ALA A 203 -15.19 -6.36 -18.45
C ALA A 203 -14.94 -5.67 -19.79
N THR A 204 -14.14 -6.30 -20.62
CA THR A 204 -13.96 -5.89 -22.03
C THR A 204 -14.39 -7.05 -22.92
N GLY A 205 -15.02 -6.73 -24.06
CA GLY A 205 -15.33 -7.73 -25.09
C GLY A 205 -14.11 -8.16 -25.92
N ILE A 206 -12.92 -7.66 -25.59
CA ILE A 206 -11.66 -7.93 -26.29
C ILE A 206 -10.79 -8.75 -25.34
N ASP A 207 -10.41 -9.94 -25.76
CA ASP A 207 -9.46 -10.79 -25.03
C ASP A 207 -8.12 -10.06 -24.88
N GLY A 208 -7.55 -10.12 -23.65
CA GLY A 208 -6.28 -9.48 -23.31
C GLY A 208 -6.37 -7.98 -23.01
N ALA A 209 -7.55 -7.35 -23.11
CA ALA A 209 -7.72 -5.97 -22.71
C ALA A 209 -7.78 -5.83 -21.17
N TYR A 210 -7.07 -4.87 -20.64
CA TYR A 210 -6.97 -4.62 -19.20
C TYR A 210 -8.36 -4.34 -18.61
N SER A 211 -8.80 -5.20 -17.69
CA SER A 211 -10.09 -5.09 -17.00
C SER A 211 -10.01 -5.73 -15.62
N VAL A 212 -10.98 -5.40 -14.76
CA VAL A 212 -11.07 -6.00 -13.41
C VAL A 212 -11.18 -7.52 -13.48
N LEU A 213 -11.94 -8.04 -14.44
CA LEU A 213 -12.11 -9.50 -14.60
C LEU A 213 -10.82 -10.17 -15.10
N GLU A 214 -10.08 -9.53 -15.98
CA GLU A 214 -8.79 -10.08 -16.43
C GLU A 214 -7.77 -10.08 -15.29
N LYS A 215 -7.76 -9.04 -14.45
CA LYS A 215 -6.96 -9.02 -13.23
C LYS A 215 -7.30 -10.21 -12.30
N PHE A 216 -8.58 -10.53 -12.11
CA PHE A 216 -8.97 -11.71 -11.35
C PHE A 216 -8.50 -13.03 -11.97
N ARG A 217 -8.57 -13.18 -13.32
CA ARG A 217 -8.03 -14.34 -14.02
C ARG A 217 -6.52 -14.46 -13.85
N GLN A 218 -5.79 -13.35 -13.84
CA GLN A 218 -4.35 -13.37 -13.56
C GLN A 218 -4.06 -13.88 -12.14
N TYR A 219 -4.82 -13.44 -11.13
CA TYR A 219 -4.67 -13.97 -9.78
C TYR A 219 -5.04 -15.45 -9.68
N GLU A 220 -6.05 -15.92 -10.38
CA GLU A 220 -6.37 -17.34 -10.45
C GLU A 220 -5.23 -18.16 -11.05
N ARG A 221 -4.67 -17.71 -12.17
CA ARG A 221 -3.49 -18.34 -12.78
C ARG A 221 -2.28 -18.33 -11.82
N TYR A 222 -2.08 -17.22 -11.10
CA TYR A 222 -1.00 -17.09 -10.13
C TYR A 222 -1.18 -18.04 -8.94
N LEU A 223 -2.40 -18.21 -8.45
CA LEU A 223 -2.73 -19.14 -7.39
C LEU A 223 -2.52 -20.60 -7.83
N THR A 224 -3.03 -20.96 -9.00
CA THR A 224 -2.92 -22.34 -9.53
C THR A 224 -1.50 -22.69 -9.94
N GLY A 225 -0.73 -21.73 -10.44
CA GLY A 225 0.68 -21.90 -10.82
C GLY A 225 1.64 -22.08 -9.63
N GLY A 226 1.23 -21.63 -8.45
CA GLY A 226 1.99 -21.83 -7.20
C GLY A 226 3.28 -20.99 -7.06
N ARG A 227 3.66 -20.18 -8.05
CA ARG A 227 4.90 -19.40 -8.04
C ARG A 227 5.01 -18.43 -6.86
N PHE A 228 3.88 -17.91 -6.39
CA PHE A 228 3.84 -17.05 -5.19
C PHE A 228 4.45 -17.74 -3.96
N ALA A 229 4.32 -19.05 -3.83
CA ALA A 229 4.87 -19.80 -2.71
C ALA A 229 6.40 -19.73 -2.69
N GLU A 230 7.06 -19.73 -3.84
CA GLU A 230 8.51 -19.57 -3.96
C GLU A 230 8.92 -18.12 -3.69
N THR A 231 8.23 -17.16 -4.30
CA THR A 231 8.51 -15.73 -4.17
C THR A 231 8.41 -15.25 -2.72
N TYR A 232 7.39 -15.69 -1.99
CA TYR A 232 7.17 -15.29 -0.60
C TYR A 232 7.71 -16.27 0.44
N ARG A 233 8.37 -17.34 0.03
CA ARG A 233 8.99 -18.36 0.89
C ARG A 233 9.87 -17.82 2.02
N PRO A 234 10.67 -16.76 1.85
CA PRO A 234 11.46 -16.21 2.96
C PRO A 234 10.65 -15.75 4.17
N TRP A 235 9.34 -15.52 3.99
CA TRP A 235 8.45 -15.04 5.05
C TRP A 235 7.44 -16.07 5.54
N GLY A 236 7.33 -17.22 4.89
CA GLY A 236 6.43 -18.30 5.30
C GLY A 236 6.18 -19.32 4.21
N ASP A 237 5.59 -20.45 4.61
CA ASP A 237 5.13 -21.48 3.68
C ASP A 237 3.65 -21.23 3.35
N PHE A 238 3.41 -20.61 2.22
CA PHE A 238 2.07 -20.21 1.79
C PHE A 238 1.50 -21.21 0.77
N ARG A 239 0.39 -21.86 1.13
CA ARG A 239 -0.37 -22.73 0.22
C ARG A 239 -1.41 -21.98 -0.59
N PHE A 240 -1.80 -20.79 -0.14
CA PHE A 240 -2.76 -19.88 -0.78
C PHE A 240 -2.53 -18.45 -0.33
N PHE A 241 -3.17 -17.54 -1.00
CA PHE A 241 -3.21 -16.12 -0.63
C PHE A 241 -4.64 -15.59 -0.70
N THR A 242 -4.89 -14.42 -0.16
CA THR A 242 -6.16 -13.71 -0.30
C THR A 242 -5.95 -12.41 -1.08
N VAL A 243 -6.80 -12.16 -2.07
CA VAL A 243 -6.85 -10.89 -2.79
C VAL A 243 -7.90 -9.99 -2.15
N LEU A 244 -7.48 -8.83 -1.69
CA LEU A 244 -8.31 -7.79 -1.11
C LEU A 244 -8.56 -6.72 -2.17
N PHE A 245 -9.73 -6.75 -2.78
CA PHE A 245 -10.11 -5.84 -3.85
C PHE A 245 -11.01 -4.73 -3.32
N VAL A 246 -10.48 -3.51 -3.24
CA VAL A 246 -11.17 -2.36 -2.66
C VAL A 246 -11.69 -1.45 -3.76
N THR A 247 -13.00 -1.28 -3.82
CA THR A 247 -13.66 -0.39 -4.77
C THR A 247 -14.02 0.94 -4.14
N ARG A 248 -14.19 1.98 -4.95
CA ARG A 248 -14.52 3.30 -4.45
C ARG A 248 -15.96 3.44 -3.97
N THR A 249 -16.91 2.70 -4.54
CA THR A 249 -18.33 2.85 -4.25
C THR A 249 -19.05 1.52 -4.14
N GLU A 250 -20.17 1.51 -3.39
CA GLU A 250 -21.08 0.35 -3.28
C GLU A 250 -21.65 -0.09 -4.65
N GLY A 251 -21.96 0.88 -5.52
CA GLY A 251 -22.42 0.57 -6.88
C GLY A 251 -21.38 -0.20 -7.68
N ARG A 252 -20.12 0.23 -7.60
CA ARG A 252 -19.01 -0.45 -8.25
C ARG A 252 -18.78 -1.85 -7.67
N LEU A 253 -18.84 -1.98 -6.34
CA LEU A 253 -18.74 -3.28 -5.67
C LEU A 253 -19.80 -4.25 -6.20
N ARG A 254 -21.08 -3.83 -6.20
CA ARG A 254 -22.18 -4.66 -6.72
C ARG A 254 -21.95 -5.05 -8.17
N SER A 255 -21.55 -4.12 -9.01
CA SER A 255 -21.28 -4.40 -10.43
C SER A 255 -20.16 -5.44 -10.63
N VAL A 256 -19.10 -5.40 -9.82
CA VAL A 256 -18.02 -6.39 -9.86
C VAL A 256 -18.53 -7.76 -9.38
N VAL A 257 -19.27 -7.82 -8.26
CA VAL A 257 -19.80 -9.06 -7.71
C VAL A 257 -20.82 -9.72 -8.65
N GLN A 258 -21.66 -8.93 -9.30
CA GLN A 258 -22.75 -9.42 -10.19
C GLN A 258 -22.28 -9.69 -11.62
N SER A 259 -21.05 -9.42 -11.97
CA SER A 259 -20.57 -9.64 -13.33
C SER A 259 -20.72 -11.10 -13.76
N LYS A 260 -21.53 -11.35 -14.80
CA LYS A 260 -21.82 -12.69 -15.33
C LYS A 260 -20.61 -13.36 -15.99
N GLN A 261 -19.60 -12.61 -16.36
CA GLN A 261 -18.39 -13.12 -17.02
C GLN A 261 -17.37 -13.71 -16.04
N THR A 262 -17.75 -13.82 -14.80
CA THR A 262 -16.90 -14.43 -13.77
C THR A 262 -17.04 -15.94 -13.88
N PRO A 263 -15.94 -16.69 -14.03
CA PRO A 263 -16.00 -18.14 -13.89
C PRO A 263 -16.58 -18.53 -12.53
N GLU A 264 -17.49 -19.51 -12.52
CA GLU A 264 -17.92 -20.18 -11.30
C GLU A 264 -16.77 -21.05 -10.79
N ASN A 265 -15.74 -20.42 -10.24
CA ASN A 265 -14.56 -21.14 -9.80
C ASN A 265 -14.51 -21.15 -8.27
N ARG A 266 -14.19 -22.29 -7.67
CA ARG A 266 -13.93 -22.46 -6.22
C ARG A 266 -12.86 -21.48 -5.72
N LEU A 267 -11.97 -21.01 -6.60
CA LEU A 267 -10.92 -20.04 -6.29
C LEU A 267 -11.46 -18.63 -5.97
N MET A 268 -12.74 -18.35 -6.30
CA MET A 268 -13.36 -17.05 -6.01
C MET A 268 -13.51 -16.77 -4.51
N SER A 269 -13.48 -17.78 -3.64
CA SER A 269 -13.47 -17.61 -2.19
C SER A 269 -12.23 -16.89 -1.66
N TYR A 270 -11.14 -16.87 -2.44
CA TYR A 270 -9.91 -16.15 -2.11
C TYR A 270 -9.94 -14.66 -2.46
N PHE A 271 -11.02 -14.20 -3.10
CA PHE A 271 -11.24 -12.79 -3.41
C PHE A 271 -12.23 -12.18 -2.41
N CYS A 272 -11.73 -11.25 -1.61
CA CYS A 272 -12.51 -10.47 -0.66
C CYS A 272 -12.64 -9.05 -1.18
N LEU A 273 -13.89 -8.57 -1.32
CA LEU A 273 -14.18 -7.26 -1.86
C LEU A 273 -14.77 -6.35 -0.78
N ALA A 274 -14.41 -5.07 -0.82
CA ALA A 274 -14.95 -4.08 0.10
C ALA A 274 -14.98 -2.69 -0.52
N VAL A 275 -15.64 -1.76 0.17
CA VAL A 275 -15.71 -0.35 -0.22
C VAL A 275 -14.69 0.45 0.57
N PHE A 276 -13.96 1.33 -0.12
CA PHE A 276 -12.88 2.14 0.40
C PHE A 276 -13.23 2.88 1.70
N ASP A 277 -14.35 3.58 1.73
CA ASP A 277 -14.76 4.39 2.89
C ASP A 277 -15.01 3.56 4.16
N LYS A 278 -15.34 2.28 4.02
CA LYS A 278 -15.52 1.36 5.16
C LYS A 278 -14.16 0.85 5.65
N VAL A 279 -13.36 0.35 4.72
CA VAL A 279 -12.06 -0.28 5.02
C VAL A 279 -11.03 0.74 5.50
N SER A 280 -11.04 1.96 4.97
CA SER A 280 -10.14 3.02 5.43
C SER A 280 -10.40 3.47 6.88
N ARG A 281 -11.58 3.18 7.43
CA ARG A 281 -11.92 3.45 8.85
C ARG A 281 -11.67 2.26 9.77
N ASP A 282 -11.89 1.06 9.26
CA ASP A 282 -11.74 -0.19 10.02
C ASP A 282 -11.34 -1.33 9.08
N PHE A 283 -10.03 -1.46 8.86
CA PHE A 283 -9.48 -2.41 7.87
C PHE A 283 -9.77 -3.86 8.23
N LEU A 284 -9.73 -4.22 9.50
CA LEU A 284 -9.95 -5.59 9.98
C LEU A 284 -11.42 -5.86 10.36
N GLY A 285 -12.31 -4.90 10.15
CA GLY A 285 -13.72 -5.01 10.46
C GLY A 285 -14.47 -5.95 9.52
N LYS A 286 -15.77 -6.13 9.82
CA LYS A 286 -16.67 -6.95 9.01
C LYS A 286 -17.17 -6.19 7.78
N HIS A 287 -16.30 -5.92 6.84
CA HIS A 287 -16.58 -5.14 5.64
C HIS A 287 -16.30 -5.90 4.34
N TRP A 288 -15.70 -7.09 4.45
CA TRP A 288 -15.22 -7.87 3.33
C TRP A 288 -16.23 -8.90 2.91
N VAL A 289 -16.65 -8.83 1.66
CA VAL A 289 -17.57 -9.79 1.03
C VAL A 289 -16.74 -10.75 0.21
N SER A 290 -16.85 -12.05 0.48
CA SER A 290 -16.21 -13.06 -0.36
C SER A 290 -16.91 -13.11 -1.71
N ARG A 291 -16.17 -13.11 -2.78
CA ARG A 291 -16.73 -13.22 -4.12
C ARG A 291 -17.32 -14.61 -4.41
N GLY A 292 -16.83 -15.64 -3.73
CA GLY A 292 -17.38 -17.00 -3.82
C GLY A 292 -18.72 -17.16 -3.11
N ASP A 293 -19.06 -16.24 -2.20
CA ASP A 293 -20.31 -16.22 -1.45
C ASP A 293 -21.05 -14.92 -1.77
N ARG A 294 -21.85 -14.94 -2.84
CA ARG A 294 -22.58 -13.76 -3.34
C ARG A 294 -23.67 -13.26 -2.38
N GLU A 295 -24.14 -14.12 -1.49
CA GLU A 295 -25.17 -13.83 -0.50
C GLU A 295 -24.61 -13.77 0.93
N GLY A 296 -23.31 -14.02 1.07
CA GLY A 296 -22.64 -14.06 2.35
C GLY A 296 -22.62 -12.74 3.10
N ALA A 297 -22.78 -12.79 4.40
CA ALA A 297 -22.62 -11.63 5.25
C ALA A 297 -21.16 -11.12 5.20
N PRO A 298 -20.95 -9.79 5.21
CA PRO A 298 -19.60 -9.25 5.31
C PRO A 298 -18.84 -9.78 6.52
N ALA A 299 -17.60 -10.19 6.33
CA ALA A 299 -16.75 -10.78 7.34
C ALA A 299 -15.46 -9.99 7.54
N SER A 300 -14.71 -10.30 8.58
CA SER A 300 -13.32 -9.87 8.76
C SER A 300 -12.40 -10.80 7.96
N ILE A 301 -11.30 -10.24 7.43
CA ILE A 301 -10.24 -11.03 6.77
C ILE A 301 -9.39 -11.83 7.77
N VAL A 302 -9.51 -11.54 9.05
CA VAL A 302 -8.85 -12.27 10.14
C VAL A 302 -9.92 -12.91 11.03
N LYS A 303 -9.65 -14.11 11.52
CA LYS A 303 -10.54 -14.80 12.46
C LYS A 303 -10.58 -14.08 13.82
N ARG A 304 -11.70 -14.18 14.50
CA ARG A 304 -11.82 -13.74 15.90
C ARG A 304 -11.17 -14.74 16.84
#